data_ea9b988d33c94660d0e5948c3444875a
#
_entry.id   ea9b988d33c94660d0e5948c3444875a
#
_cell.length_a   1.000
_cell.length_b   1.000
_cell.length_c   1.000
_cell.angle_alpha   90.00
_cell.angle_beta   90.00
_cell.angle_gamma   90.00
#
_symmetry.space_group_name_H-M   'P 1'
#
loop_
_entity.id
_entity.type
_entity.pdbx_description
1 polymer ?
#
loop_
_entity_poly.entity_id
_entity_poly.type
_entity_poly.pdbx_seq_one_letter_code
_entity_poly.pdbx_strand_id
1 'polypeptide(L)'
;PPGLLGRLFFPLSLLAPLGRLLPAPPGDLLLALGLATAATLWGVVEAAWVRVVRVTLRSPRIPPGTERLRVVQISDLHLGLIHDLRFLHRLVRKIRLLKPDLLVSTGDLVDGSLEGQEDVADRIREIRPRLGALAVTGNHEFYAGLEEALAFHRRCGFRVLRDEAVRVGPLWVAGV
;
A
#
# COMPACT_ATOMS: atom_id res chain seq x y z
N PRO A 1 -10.39 1.58 -4.54
CA PRO A 1 -10.95 1.64 -5.87
C PRO A 1 -9.87 1.21 -6.86
N PRO A 2 -10.14 0.23 -7.75
CA PRO A 2 -9.14 -0.18 -8.72
C PRO A 2 -8.69 1.06 -9.48
N GLY A 3 -7.36 1.26 -9.52
CA GLY A 3 -6.77 2.43 -10.15
C GLY A 3 -7.25 2.57 -11.61
N LEU A 4 -7.14 3.77 -12.15
CA LEU A 4 -7.61 4.14 -13.50
C LEU A 4 -7.17 3.15 -14.58
N LEU A 5 -6.03 2.47 -14.38
CA LEU A 5 -5.49 1.41 -15.26
C LEU A 5 -6.34 0.13 -15.27
N GLY A 6 -6.93 -0.29 -14.15
CA GLY A 6 -7.83 -1.46 -14.14
C GLY A 6 -9.09 -1.24 -14.97
N ARG A 7 -9.52 0.01 -15.16
CA ARG A 7 -10.68 0.36 -16.00
C ARG A 7 -10.34 0.45 -17.48
N LEU A 8 -9.06 0.68 -17.83
CA LEU A 8 -8.60 0.75 -19.23
C LEU A 8 -8.31 -0.64 -19.82
N PHE A 9 -7.90 -1.61 -19.00
CA PHE A 9 -7.67 -2.99 -19.51
C PHE A 9 -8.94 -3.79 -19.76
N PHE A 10 -10.02 -3.51 -19.04
CA PHE A 10 -11.28 -4.25 -19.20
C PHE A 10 -11.96 -4.08 -20.58
N PRO A 11 -12.03 -2.87 -21.18
CA PRO A 11 -12.61 -2.73 -22.52
C PRO A 11 -11.72 -3.22 -23.66
N LEU A 12 -10.38 -3.28 -23.51
CA LEU A 12 -9.49 -3.81 -24.55
C LEU A 12 -9.64 -5.32 -24.74
N SER A 13 -9.95 -6.07 -23.69
CA SER A 13 -10.20 -7.52 -23.79
C SER A 13 -11.50 -7.84 -24.52
N LEU A 14 -12.48 -6.93 -24.49
CA LEU A 14 -13.74 -7.03 -25.23
C LEU A 14 -13.57 -6.73 -26.73
N LEU A 15 -12.52 -6.00 -27.14
CA LEU A 15 -12.22 -5.69 -28.53
C LEU A 15 -11.38 -6.80 -29.21
N ALA A 16 -10.82 -7.73 -28.45
CA ALA A 16 -10.04 -8.85 -28.97
C ALA A 16 -10.80 -9.75 -29.99
N PRO A 17 -12.10 -10.03 -29.83
CA PRO A 17 -12.85 -10.78 -30.84
C PRO A 17 -13.15 -10.00 -32.13
N LEU A 18 -13.23 -8.66 -32.06
CA LEU A 18 -13.47 -7.82 -33.23
C LEU A 18 -12.26 -7.76 -34.17
N GLY A 19 -11.04 -7.87 -33.64
CA GLY A 19 -9.81 -7.89 -34.43
C GLY A 19 -9.62 -9.16 -35.27
N ARG A 20 -10.42 -10.21 -35.00
CA ARG A 20 -10.41 -11.45 -35.82
C ARG A 20 -11.23 -11.37 -37.09
N LEU A 21 -12.05 -10.36 -37.25
CA LEU A 21 -12.96 -10.21 -38.41
C LEU A 21 -12.37 -9.41 -39.58
N LEU A 22 -11.27 -8.69 -39.39
CA LEU A 22 -10.60 -7.94 -40.44
C LEU A 22 -9.09 -8.23 -40.36
N PRO A 23 -8.42 -8.60 -41.47
CA PRO A 23 -6.98 -8.69 -41.52
C PRO A 23 -6.41 -7.28 -41.36
N ALA A 24 -5.95 -6.98 -40.13
CA ALA A 24 -5.30 -5.69 -39.86
C ALA A 24 -4.03 -5.61 -40.72
N PRO A 25 -3.78 -4.52 -41.46
CA PRO A 25 -2.54 -4.33 -42.17
C PRO A 25 -1.36 -4.40 -41.17
N PRO A 26 -0.19 -4.90 -41.59
CA PRO A 26 0.96 -5.12 -40.71
C PRO A 26 1.39 -3.86 -39.92
N GLY A 27 1.11 -2.68 -40.49
CA GLY A 27 1.35 -1.40 -39.81
C GLY A 27 0.49 -1.19 -38.57
N ASP A 28 -0.78 -1.61 -38.58
CA ASP A 28 -1.69 -1.46 -37.44
C ASP A 28 -1.33 -2.41 -36.33
N LEU A 29 -0.83 -3.61 -36.63
CA LEU A 29 -0.33 -4.55 -35.64
C LEU A 29 0.92 -4.00 -34.94
N LEU A 30 1.85 -3.44 -35.70
CA LEU A 30 3.06 -2.83 -35.12
C LEU A 30 2.73 -1.62 -34.23
N LEU A 31 1.77 -0.79 -34.67
CA LEU A 31 1.29 0.33 -33.88
C LEU A 31 0.63 -0.15 -32.57
N ALA A 32 -0.25 -1.15 -32.65
CA ALA A 32 -0.91 -1.73 -31.48
C ALA A 32 0.08 -2.32 -30.48
N LEU A 33 1.08 -3.07 -30.97
CA LEU A 33 2.17 -3.61 -30.14
C LEU A 33 3.01 -2.49 -29.51
N GLY A 34 3.32 -1.44 -30.26
CA GLY A 34 4.06 -0.28 -29.77
C GLY A 34 3.30 0.44 -28.65
N LEU A 35 2.01 0.68 -28.83
CA LEU A 35 1.15 1.29 -27.82
C LEU A 35 1.00 0.41 -26.56
N ALA A 36 0.79 -0.89 -26.74
CA ALA A 36 0.70 -1.84 -25.63
C ALA A 36 2.01 -1.89 -24.83
N THR A 37 3.15 -1.92 -25.52
CA THR A 37 4.47 -1.90 -24.90
C THR A 37 4.68 -0.60 -24.12
N ALA A 38 4.39 0.55 -24.72
CA ALA A 38 4.50 1.85 -24.08
C ALA A 38 3.60 1.96 -22.84
N ALA A 39 2.36 1.50 -22.92
CA ALA A 39 1.42 1.46 -21.79
C ALA A 39 1.92 0.55 -20.66
N THR A 40 2.47 -0.62 -21.01
CA THR A 40 3.05 -1.55 -20.03
C THR A 40 4.26 -0.95 -19.32
N LEU A 41 5.19 -0.36 -20.07
CA LEU A 41 6.35 0.31 -19.52
C LEU A 41 5.95 1.48 -18.62
N TRP A 42 4.99 2.27 -19.04
CA TRP A 42 4.42 3.34 -18.22
C TRP A 42 3.82 2.80 -16.92
N GLY A 43 3.03 1.71 -16.99
CA GLY A 43 2.45 1.05 -15.81
C GLY A 43 3.51 0.57 -14.82
N VAL A 44 4.61 0.00 -15.30
CA VAL A 44 5.75 -0.41 -14.45
C VAL A 44 6.39 0.79 -13.74
N VAL A 45 6.60 1.89 -14.46
CA VAL A 45 7.14 3.13 -13.87
C VAL A 45 6.19 3.69 -12.83
N GLU A 46 4.90 3.74 -13.12
CA GLU A 46 3.88 4.25 -12.20
C GLU A 46 3.75 3.39 -10.95
N ALA A 47 3.76 2.07 -11.09
CA ALA A 47 3.71 1.12 -9.96
C ALA A 47 4.92 1.26 -9.03
N ALA A 48 6.10 1.55 -9.58
CA ALA A 48 7.31 1.79 -8.78
C ALA A 48 7.31 3.14 -8.06
N TRP A 49 6.39 4.04 -8.39
CA TRP A 49 6.38 5.41 -7.88
C TRP A 49 5.48 5.57 -6.67
N VAL A 50 6.06 5.48 -5.47
CA VAL A 50 5.35 5.78 -4.22
C VAL A 50 4.96 7.25 -4.18
N ARG A 51 3.66 7.54 -4.23
CA ARG A 51 3.10 8.90 -4.14
C ARG A 51 2.72 9.22 -2.70
N VAL A 52 2.93 10.47 -2.29
CA VAL A 52 2.45 10.99 -1.00
C VAL A 52 1.27 11.90 -1.26
N VAL A 53 0.10 11.49 -0.79
CA VAL A 53 -1.11 12.33 -0.79
C VAL A 53 -1.19 13.01 0.58
N ARG A 54 -1.35 14.33 0.59
CA ARG A 54 -1.49 15.10 1.82
C ARG A 54 -2.93 15.56 1.99
N VAL A 55 -3.52 15.16 3.12
CA VAL A 55 -4.86 15.60 3.51
C VAL A 55 -4.73 16.34 4.84
N THR A 56 -5.32 17.54 4.92
CA THR A 56 -5.37 18.30 6.16
C THR A 56 -6.78 18.28 6.70
N LEU A 57 -6.93 17.71 7.89
CA LEU A 57 -8.18 17.69 8.64
C LEU A 57 -8.11 18.73 9.75
N ARG A 58 -9.15 19.55 9.86
CA ARG A 58 -9.32 20.51 10.96
C ARG A 58 -10.54 20.11 11.76
N SER A 59 -10.38 20.02 13.07
CA SER A 59 -11.49 19.63 13.96
C SER A 59 -11.44 20.43 15.25
N PRO A 60 -12.57 21.01 15.69
CA PRO A 60 -12.66 21.67 16.99
C PRO A 60 -12.58 20.67 18.16
N ARG A 61 -12.66 19.37 17.89
CA ARG A 61 -12.55 18.30 18.91
C ARG A 61 -11.10 17.97 19.27
N ILE A 62 -10.13 18.51 18.54
CA ILE A 62 -8.72 18.37 18.89
C ILE A 62 -8.44 19.29 20.08
N PRO A 63 -7.87 18.79 21.19
CA PRO A 63 -7.63 19.60 22.39
C PRO A 63 -6.78 20.84 22.08
N PRO A 64 -7.05 21.97 22.74
CA PRO A 64 -6.19 23.16 22.68
C PRO A 64 -4.76 22.79 23.05
N GLY A 65 -3.77 23.38 22.36
CA GLY A 65 -2.35 23.08 22.55
C GLY A 65 -1.83 21.92 21.70
N THR A 66 -2.69 21.20 20.96
CA THR A 66 -2.27 20.25 19.94
C THR A 66 -2.09 21.01 18.63
N GLU A 67 -0.91 21.56 18.40
CA GLU A 67 -0.68 22.40 17.20
C GLU A 67 -0.81 21.58 15.91
N ARG A 68 -0.26 20.36 15.88
CA ARG A 68 -0.29 19.50 14.68
C ARG A 68 -0.02 18.05 15.07
N LEU A 69 -0.84 17.15 14.52
CA LEU A 69 -0.62 15.70 14.59
C LEU A 69 -0.45 15.16 13.17
N ARG A 70 0.65 14.49 12.92
CA ARG A 70 0.93 13.88 11.63
C ARG A 70 0.71 12.39 11.67
N VAL A 71 -0.36 11.95 11.02
CA VAL A 71 -0.65 10.54 10.82
C VAL A 71 -0.18 10.17 9.42
N VAL A 72 0.64 9.14 9.30
CA VAL A 72 1.01 8.54 8.02
C VAL A 72 0.26 7.22 7.91
N GLN A 73 -0.52 7.09 6.85
CA GLN A 73 -1.22 5.87 6.51
C GLN A 73 -0.48 5.14 5.40
N ILE A 74 -0.36 3.82 5.54
CA ILE A 74 0.03 2.87 4.50
C ILE A 74 -1.09 1.84 4.34
N SER A 75 -1.26 1.31 3.13
CA SER A 75 -2.25 0.28 2.82
C SER A 75 -1.77 -0.54 1.65
N ASP A 76 -2.21 -1.79 1.56
CA ASP A 76 -2.03 -2.65 0.39
C ASP A 76 -0.55 -2.79 -0.03
N LEU A 77 0.34 -3.00 0.91
CA LEU A 77 1.77 -3.15 0.62
C LEU A 77 2.12 -4.52 0.06
N HIS A 78 1.33 -5.56 0.36
CA HIS A 78 1.53 -6.93 -0.13
C HIS A 78 2.99 -7.40 -0.04
N LEU A 79 3.58 -7.22 1.14
CA LEU A 79 4.96 -7.63 1.41
C LEU A 79 5.05 -9.16 1.39
N GLY A 80 6.08 -9.69 0.74
CA GLY A 80 6.34 -11.13 0.60
C GLY A 80 6.40 -11.58 -0.86
N LEU A 81 5.40 -11.26 -1.67
CA LEU A 81 5.32 -11.75 -3.05
C LEU A 81 5.81 -10.76 -4.11
N ILE A 82 5.56 -9.47 -3.95
CA ILE A 82 5.64 -8.49 -5.05
C ILE A 82 6.80 -7.50 -4.90
N HIS A 83 7.25 -7.21 -3.67
CA HIS A 83 8.17 -6.09 -3.45
C HIS A 83 9.59 -6.54 -3.08
N ASP A 84 10.55 -6.00 -3.84
CA ASP A 84 11.97 -6.14 -3.54
C ASP A 84 12.39 -5.23 -2.37
N LEU A 85 13.52 -5.54 -1.76
CA LEU A 85 14.12 -4.74 -0.69
C LEU A 85 14.36 -3.28 -1.08
N ARG A 86 14.58 -2.98 -2.37
CA ARG A 86 14.79 -1.62 -2.87
C ARG A 86 13.52 -0.78 -2.78
N PHE A 87 12.38 -1.37 -3.10
CA PHE A 87 11.08 -0.70 -2.93
C PHE A 87 10.86 -0.38 -1.45
N LEU A 88 11.04 -1.36 -0.58
CA LEU A 88 10.89 -1.20 0.86
C LEU A 88 11.81 -0.10 1.41
N HIS A 89 13.07 -0.09 1.02
CA HIS A 89 14.00 0.96 1.44
C HIS A 89 13.54 2.36 1.03
N ARG A 90 13.01 2.51 -0.19
CA ARG A 90 12.46 3.78 -0.67
C ARG A 90 11.22 4.18 0.14
N LEU A 91 10.32 3.23 0.42
CA LEU A 91 9.11 3.44 1.21
C LEU A 91 9.45 3.88 2.64
N VAL A 92 10.24 3.09 3.36
CA VAL A 92 10.65 3.38 4.75
C VAL A 92 11.35 4.74 4.83
N ARG A 93 12.30 5.01 3.93
CA ARG A 93 12.95 6.32 3.85
C ARG A 93 11.94 7.45 3.66
N LYS A 94 10.96 7.27 2.79
CA LYS A 94 9.92 8.27 2.51
C LYS A 94 9.04 8.51 3.73
N ILE A 95 8.61 7.45 4.41
CA ILE A 95 7.84 7.55 5.66
C ILE A 95 8.65 8.28 6.74
N ARG A 96 9.93 7.93 6.92
CA ARG A 96 10.81 8.61 7.89
C ARG A 96 10.98 10.11 7.61
N LEU A 97 11.10 10.50 6.34
CA LEU A 97 11.15 11.91 5.93
C LEU A 97 9.86 12.68 6.24
N LEU A 98 8.72 11.99 6.27
CA LEU A 98 7.45 12.58 6.68
C LEU A 98 7.39 12.84 8.18
N LYS A 99 8.27 12.24 9.00
CA LYS A 99 8.29 12.37 10.47
C LYS A 99 6.91 12.14 11.09
N PRO A 100 6.33 10.93 10.96
CA PRO A 100 5.01 10.64 11.50
C PRO A 100 5.01 10.73 13.04
N ASP A 101 3.95 11.28 13.61
CA ASP A 101 3.63 11.10 15.02
C ASP A 101 3.00 9.74 15.26
N LEU A 102 2.15 9.29 14.32
CA LEU A 102 1.49 7.99 14.33
C LEU A 102 1.61 7.37 12.94
N LEU A 103 1.94 6.10 12.87
CA LEU A 103 1.90 5.29 11.65
C LEU A 103 0.70 4.35 11.73
N VAL A 104 -0.09 4.26 10.67
CA VAL A 104 -1.21 3.34 10.59
C VAL A 104 -1.14 2.50 9.34
N SER A 105 -1.41 1.19 9.47
CA SER A 105 -1.62 0.27 8.35
C SER A 105 -3.08 -0.14 8.31
N THR A 106 -3.71 0.04 7.16
CA THR A 106 -5.16 -0.22 7.01
C THR A 106 -5.45 -1.52 6.28
N GLY A 107 -4.58 -2.52 6.46
CA GLY A 107 -4.72 -3.88 5.96
C GLY A 107 -3.83 -4.17 4.76
N ASP A 108 -3.79 -5.43 4.38
CA ASP A 108 -3.04 -6.01 3.28
C ASP A 108 -1.55 -5.59 3.30
N LEU A 109 -0.98 -5.64 4.51
CA LEU A 109 0.45 -5.36 4.71
C LEU A 109 1.29 -6.50 4.13
N VAL A 110 0.80 -7.75 4.25
CA VAL A 110 1.50 -8.97 3.85
C VAL A 110 0.72 -9.71 2.77
N ASP A 111 1.45 -10.52 1.96
CA ASP A 111 0.87 -11.39 0.95
C ASP A 111 1.75 -12.63 0.77
N GLY A 112 1.14 -13.83 0.88
CA GLY A 112 1.82 -15.10 0.71
C GLY A 112 2.79 -15.44 1.84
N SER A 113 3.91 -16.09 1.52
CA SER A 113 4.89 -16.55 2.50
C SER A 113 5.66 -15.41 3.12
N LEU A 114 5.77 -15.43 4.45
CA LEU A 114 6.56 -14.49 5.26
C LEU A 114 7.95 -15.03 5.61
N GLU A 115 8.29 -16.22 5.11
CA GLU A 115 9.60 -16.84 5.33
C GLU A 115 10.71 -15.98 4.73
N GLY A 116 11.75 -15.70 5.50
CA GLY A 116 12.85 -14.83 5.06
C GLY A 116 12.53 -13.33 5.00
N GLN A 117 11.38 -12.90 5.53
CA GLN A 117 10.97 -11.48 5.54
C GLN A 117 11.35 -10.75 6.84
N GLU A 118 12.24 -11.33 7.63
CA GLU A 118 12.65 -10.75 8.93
C GLU A 118 13.29 -9.38 8.77
N ASP A 119 14.16 -9.21 7.78
CA ASP A 119 14.82 -7.93 7.49
C ASP A 119 13.81 -6.86 7.09
N VAL A 120 12.74 -7.25 6.40
CA VAL A 120 11.63 -6.36 6.01
C VAL A 120 10.93 -5.82 7.26
N ALA A 121 10.57 -6.70 8.20
CA ALA A 121 9.91 -6.31 9.43
C ALA A 121 10.79 -5.38 10.27
N ASP A 122 12.07 -5.69 10.41
CA ASP A 122 13.02 -4.89 11.18
C ASP A 122 13.20 -3.48 10.58
N ARG A 123 13.22 -3.37 9.25
CA ARG A 123 13.25 -2.07 8.54
C ARG A 123 12.02 -1.20 8.81
N ILE A 124 10.84 -1.80 8.82
CA ILE A 124 9.60 -1.06 9.14
C ILE A 124 9.66 -0.60 10.59
N ARG A 125 10.12 -1.44 11.50
CA ARG A 125 10.27 -1.14 12.92
C ARG A 125 11.20 0.04 13.20
N GLU A 126 12.19 0.31 12.33
CA GLU A 126 13.09 1.46 12.44
C GLU A 126 12.40 2.83 12.32
N ILE A 127 11.15 2.91 11.83
CA ILE A 127 10.43 4.17 11.66
C ILE A 127 10.17 4.84 13.01
N ARG A 128 9.79 4.09 14.04
CA ARG A 128 9.58 4.52 15.44
C ARG A 128 8.79 5.83 15.57
N PRO A 129 7.52 5.89 15.16
CA PRO A 129 6.69 7.08 15.35
C PRO A 129 6.51 7.37 16.84
N ARG A 130 6.45 8.66 17.20
CA ARG A 130 6.37 9.10 18.61
C ARG A 130 5.16 8.54 19.37
N LEU A 131 4.02 8.39 18.70
CA LEU A 131 2.78 7.86 19.27
C LEU A 131 2.57 6.38 18.93
N GLY A 132 3.55 5.74 18.30
CA GLY A 132 3.52 4.34 17.95
C GLY A 132 2.96 4.04 16.56
N ALA A 133 2.79 2.76 16.30
CA ALA A 133 2.28 2.24 15.05
C ALA A 133 1.08 1.32 15.31
N LEU A 134 0.00 1.51 14.57
CA LEU A 134 -1.24 0.74 14.66
C LEU A 134 -1.54 0.09 13.32
N ALA A 135 -2.17 -1.08 13.36
CA ALA A 135 -2.61 -1.76 12.15
C ALA A 135 -3.99 -2.38 12.34
N VAL A 136 -4.67 -2.61 11.26
CA VAL A 136 -5.78 -3.56 11.14
C VAL A 136 -5.41 -4.62 10.11
N THR A 137 -6.11 -5.74 10.11
CA THR A 137 -5.96 -6.80 9.12
C THR A 137 -6.84 -6.52 7.90
N GLY A 138 -6.36 -6.85 6.71
CA GLY A 138 -7.16 -6.98 5.51
C GLY A 138 -7.40 -8.45 5.17
N ASN A 139 -7.87 -8.75 3.98
CA ASN A 139 -8.14 -10.12 3.57
C ASN A 139 -6.85 -10.93 3.29
N HIS A 140 -5.77 -10.28 2.89
CA HIS A 140 -4.51 -10.97 2.60
C HIS A 140 -3.83 -11.51 3.84
N GLU A 141 -4.00 -10.89 5.02
CA GLU A 141 -3.52 -11.45 6.28
C GLU A 141 -4.17 -12.82 6.58
N PHE A 142 -5.43 -13.02 6.20
CA PHE A 142 -6.10 -14.32 6.35
C PHE A 142 -5.59 -15.33 5.33
N TYR A 143 -5.28 -14.92 4.10
CA TYR A 143 -4.72 -15.82 3.07
C TYR A 143 -3.29 -16.25 3.38
N ALA A 144 -2.48 -15.37 3.96
CA ALA A 144 -1.12 -15.66 4.37
C ALA A 144 -1.02 -16.54 5.64
N GLY A 145 -2.13 -16.70 6.37
CA GLY A 145 -2.15 -17.31 7.70
C GLY A 145 -2.18 -16.25 8.79
N LEU A 146 -3.36 -16.09 9.42
CA LEU A 146 -3.63 -14.97 10.32
C LEU A 146 -2.63 -14.85 11.49
N GLU A 147 -2.27 -15.97 12.13
CA GLU A 147 -1.33 -15.94 13.28
C GLU A 147 0.08 -15.52 12.86
N GLU A 148 0.54 -15.98 11.71
CA GLU A 148 1.83 -15.61 11.14
C GLU A 148 1.85 -14.13 10.73
N ALA A 149 0.77 -13.66 10.08
CA ALA A 149 0.61 -12.27 9.73
C ALA A 149 0.60 -11.36 10.96
N LEU A 150 -0.13 -11.74 12.02
CA LEU A 150 -0.15 -10.99 13.29
C LEU A 150 1.23 -10.97 13.95
N ALA A 151 1.98 -12.08 13.91
CA ALA A 151 3.35 -12.15 14.42
C ALA A 151 4.26 -11.20 13.63
N PHE A 152 4.12 -11.15 12.30
CA PHE A 152 4.87 -10.25 11.43
C PHE A 152 4.54 -8.78 11.73
N HIS A 153 3.25 -8.41 11.88
CA HIS A 153 2.85 -7.06 12.28
C HIS A 153 3.51 -6.63 13.60
N ARG A 154 3.48 -7.52 14.61
CA ARG A 154 4.15 -7.26 15.90
C ARG A 154 5.65 -7.07 15.73
N ARG A 155 6.30 -7.85 14.88
CA ARG A 155 7.73 -7.71 14.57
C ARG A 155 8.01 -6.36 13.88
N CYS A 156 7.17 -5.90 12.96
CA CYS A 156 7.22 -4.58 12.36
C CYS A 156 7.02 -3.43 13.37
N GLY A 157 6.58 -3.73 14.60
CA GLY A 157 6.30 -2.75 15.65
C GLY A 157 4.88 -2.22 15.66
N PHE A 158 3.96 -2.83 14.92
CA PHE A 158 2.55 -2.47 14.95
C PHE A 158 1.83 -3.14 16.12
N ARG A 159 0.94 -2.38 16.78
CA ARG A 159 -0.17 -2.92 17.53
C ARG A 159 -1.34 -3.14 16.60
N VAL A 160 -1.77 -4.39 16.43
CA VAL A 160 -2.93 -4.71 15.60
C VAL A 160 -4.19 -4.52 16.44
N LEU A 161 -5.12 -3.72 15.93
CA LEU A 161 -6.43 -3.50 16.52
C LEU A 161 -7.43 -4.44 15.84
N ARG A 162 -8.22 -5.17 16.65
CA ARG A 162 -9.26 -6.08 16.17
C ARG A 162 -10.47 -5.90 17.08
N ASP A 163 -11.49 -5.24 16.56
CA ASP A 163 -12.72 -4.88 17.30
C ASP A 163 -12.41 -4.15 18.61
N GLU A 164 -11.37 -3.34 18.62
CA GLU A 164 -10.95 -2.58 19.80
C GLU A 164 -10.65 -1.13 19.45
N ALA A 165 -10.72 -0.27 20.47
CA ALA A 165 -10.34 1.12 20.39
C ALA A 165 -9.28 1.45 21.42
N VAL A 166 -8.27 2.25 21.02
CA VAL A 166 -7.19 2.70 21.89
C VAL A 166 -7.04 4.20 21.86
N ARG A 167 -6.64 4.77 22.99
CA ARG A 167 -6.29 6.18 23.04
C ARG A 167 -4.82 6.37 22.67
N VAL A 168 -4.58 7.22 21.67
CA VAL A 168 -3.24 7.54 21.18
C VAL A 168 -3.07 9.05 21.18
N GLY A 169 -2.37 9.58 22.18
CA GLY A 169 -2.29 11.01 22.42
C GLY A 169 -3.68 11.64 22.56
N PRO A 170 -4.03 12.62 21.71
CA PRO A 170 -5.35 13.28 21.77
C PRO A 170 -6.44 12.50 20.99
N LEU A 171 -6.11 11.43 20.31
CA LEU A 171 -7.03 10.69 19.45
C LEU A 171 -7.52 9.40 20.12
N TRP A 172 -8.75 9.00 19.80
CA TRP A 172 -9.21 7.62 19.90
C TRP A 172 -9.11 6.99 18.51
N VAL A 173 -8.46 5.83 18.42
CA VAL A 173 -8.31 5.07 17.20
C VAL A 173 -8.99 3.74 17.40
N ALA A 174 -9.97 3.45 16.56
CA ALA A 174 -10.66 2.16 16.53
C ALA A 174 -10.23 1.37 15.31
N GLY A 175 -10.05 0.05 15.49
CA GLY A 175 -9.79 -0.91 14.43
C GLY A 175 -10.86 -2.00 14.46
N VAL A 176 -11.38 -2.33 13.30
CA VAL A 176 -12.38 -3.38 13.04
C VAL A 176 -11.82 -4.36 12.05
#